data_917f3c7a1fdb43a59ec29aad3d8e9396
#
_entry.id   917f3c7a1fdb43a59ec29aad3d8e9396
#
_cell.length_a   1.000
_cell.length_b   1.000
_cell.length_c   1.000
_cell.angle_alpha   90.00
_cell.angle_beta   90.00
_cell.angle_gamma   90.00
#
_symmetry.space_group_name_H-M   'P 1'
#
loop_
_entity.id
_entity.type
_entity.pdbx_description
1 polymer ?
#
loop_
_entity_poly.entity_id
_entity_poly.type
_entity_poly.pdbx_seq_one_letter_code
_entity_poly.pdbx_strand_id
1 'polypeptide(L)'
;AYTAQVRSGYGFSSPALPVGTYLDTLSGGEPAPVKGLSIGIPLGLLNRHALVAGATGTGKTRTLQLLAEGLSAAGVPVFLADVKGDLTGLAEAGASNDKIASRIASTGQDWKGQSFPIELFNLGGSDSGAGISGTPIRTTVTEFGPILLSRVLGLNDTQASALQLVFHWADSQGLALLDLKDLRAVVDYLTNTEAGKEELKTIGGVSAATAGVILREIAALEAAGGEAFFGEPALDVRDLMRVSPDGRGIISALELADIQSQGTLFSTFLM
;
A
#
# COMPACT_ATOMS: atom_id res chain seq x y z
N ALA A 1 -37.62 14.47 -17.10
CA ALA A 1 -37.59 14.97 -15.69
C ALA A 1 -36.38 14.38 -14.92
N TYR A 2 -36.18 13.07 -14.89
CA TYR A 2 -35.14 12.42 -14.09
C TYR A 2 -33.71 12.73 -14.57
N THR A 3 -33.44 12.68 -15.86
CA THR A 3 -32.14 13.05 -16.45
C THR A 3 -31.73 14.48 -16.10
N ALA A 4 -32.70 15.42 -16.00
CA ALA A 4 -32.40 16.79 -15.56
C ALA A 4 -31.99 16.86 -14.09
N GLN A 5 -32.61 16.05 -13.22
CA GLN A 5 -32.20 15.94 -11.80
C GLN A 5 -30.81 15.37 -11.65
N VAL A 6 -30.48 14.29 -12.41
CA VAL A 6 -29.13 13.73 -12.42
C VAL A 6 -28.13 14.76 -12.91
N ARG A 7 -28.41 15.47 -13.99
CA ARG A 7 -27.53 16.53 -14.51
C ARG A 7 -27.31 17.64 -13.48
N SER A 8 -28.32 18.05 -12.76
CA SER A 8 -28.23 19.05 -11.70
C SER A 8 -27.47 18.51 -10.50
N GLY A 9 -27.70 17.26 -10.09
CA GLY A 9 -27.05 16.63 -8.94
C GLY A 9 -25.56 16.35 -9.12
N TYR A 10 -25.10 16.19 -10.38
CA TYR A 10 -23.69 15.97 -10.73
C TYR A 10 -23.05 17.15 -11.47
N GLY A 11 -23.69 18.30 -11.52
CA GLY A 11 -23.16 19.55 -12.06
C GLY A 11 -22.35 20.30 -11.01
N PHE A 12 -21.18 19.78 -10.64
CA PHE A 12 -20.31 20.39 -9.64
C PHE A 12 -19.64 21.66 -10.17
N SER A 13 -19.57 22.70 -9.35
CA SER A 13 -18.78 23.91 -9.61
C SER A 13 -17.29 23.75 -9.24
N SER A 14 -16.97 22.77 -8.41
CA SER A 14 -15.59 22.40 -8.03
C SER A 14 -15.03 21.33 -8.96
N PRO A 15 -13.70 21.20 -9.08
CA PRO A 15 -13.08 20.12 -9.81
C PRO A 15 -13.59 18.75 -9.33
N ALA A 16 -13.97 17.89 -10.27
CA ALA A 16 -14.48 16.56 -10.00
C ALA A 16 -13.80 15.52 -10.87
N LEU A 17 -13.54 14.35 -10.29
CA LEU A 17 -13.00 13.20 -10.99
C LEU A 17 -14.14 12.48 -11.72
N PRO A 18 -14.13 12.37 -13.06
CA PRO A 18 -15.15 11.63 -13.78
C PRO A 18 -14.98 10.13 -13.56
N VAL A 19 -16.03 9.44 -13.14
CA VAL A 19 -16.02 7.98 -12.92
C VAL A 19 -16.86 7.22 -13.93
N GLY A 20 -17.70 7.88 -14.71
CA GLY A 20 -18.52 7.25 -15.74
C GLY A 20 -19.50 8.18 -16.42
N THR A 21 -20.38 7.61 -17.24
CA THR A 21 -21.48 8.29 -17.91
C THR A 21 -22.80 7.74 -17.40
N TYR A 22 -23.77 8.60 -17.16
CA TYR A 22 -25.10 8.20 -16.71
C TYR A 22 -25.77 7.27 -17.74
N LEU A 23 -26.29 6.16 -17.24
CA LEU A 23 -27.05 5.19 -18.02
C LEU A 23 -28.54 5.37 -17.72
N ASP A 24 -29.32 5.79 -18.73
CA ASP A 24 -30.76 5.92 -18.57
C ASP A 24 -31.43 4.54 -18.64
N THR A 25 -32.03 4.14 -17.53
CA THR A 25 -32.78 2.87 -17.36
C THR A 25 -34.28 3.12 -17.15
N LEU A 26 -34.74 4.39 -17.16
CA LEU A 26 -36.09 4.78 -16.75
C LEU A 26 -36.97 5.27 -17.89
N SER A 27 -36.39 5.60 -19.04
CA SER A 27 -37.18 6.15 -20.18
C SER A 27 -37.91 5.09 -21.03
N GLY A 28 -37.85 3.82 -20.61
CA GLY A 28 -38.40 2.70 -21.36
C GLY A 28 -37.50 2.25 -22.51
N GLY A 29 -37.29 0.94 -22.66
CA GLY A 29 -36.37 0.37 -23.65
C GLY A 29 -35.08 -0.16 -23.04
N GLU A 30 -34.10 -0.50 -23.88
CA GLU A 30 -32.78 -0.95 -23.46
C GLU A 30 -32.03 0.17 -22.76
N PRO A 31 -31.30 -0.13 -21.64
CA PRO A 31 -30.45 0.86 -20.95
C PRO A 31 -29.45 1.50 -21.91
N ALA A 32 -29.46 2.83 -22.01
CA ALA A 32 -28.61 3.56 -22.94
C ALA A 32 -27.85 4.70 -22.25
N PRO A 33 -26.56 4.94 -22.61
CA PRO A 33 -25.81 6.06 -22.06
C PRO A 33 -26.36 7.41 -22.51
N VAL A 34 -26.49 8.35 -21.60
CA VAL A 34 -26.84 9.74 -21.93
C VAL A 34 -25.58 10.50 -22.29
N LYS A 35 -25.37 10.68 -23.58
CA LYS A 35 -24.17 11.30 -24.14
C LYS A 35 -23.86 12.65 -23.46
N GLY A 36 -22.61 12.80 -22.98
CA GLY A 36 -22.14 14.01 -22.34
C GLY A 36 -22.68 14.24 -20.93
N LEU A 37 -23.41 13.28 -20.32
CA LEU A 37 -23.76 13.35 -18.91
C LEU A 37 -22.78 12.54 -18.07
N SER A 38 -21.68 13.19 -17.71
CA SER A 38 -20.63 12.60 -16.85
C SER A 38 -21.08 12.55 -15.40
N ILE A 39 -20.80 11.42 -14.76
CA ILE A 39 -20.93 11.23 -13.31
C ILE A 39 -19.53 11.33 -12.71
N GLY A 40 -19.36 12.16 -11.72
CA GLY A 40 -18.06 12.41 -11.11
C GLY A 40 -18.13 12.46 -9.58
N ILE A 41 -16.95 12.45 -8.97
CA ILE A 41 -16.75 12.65 -7.53
C ILE A 41 -15.94 13.94 -7.36
N PRO A 42 -16.44 14.94 -6.60
CA PRO A 42 -15.65 16.15 -6.30
C PRO A 42 -14.32 15.77 -5.63
N LEU A 43 -13.21 16.33 -6.09
CA LEU A 43 -11.88 16.03 -5.55
C LEU A 43 -11.80 16.29 -4.04
N GLY A 44 -12.47 17.33 -3.54
CA GLY A 44 -12.53 17.64 -2.11
C GLY A 44 -13.24 16.60 -1.23
N LEU A 45 -13.93 15.61 -1.82
CA LEU A 45 -14.56 14.50 -1.11
C LEU A 45 -13.69 13.22 -1.12
N LEU A 46 -12.60 13.18 -1.88
CA LEU A 46 -11.72 12.01 -1.99
C LEU A 46 -10.75 11.85 -0.82
N ASN A 47 -10.81 12.72 0.17
CA ASN A 47 -10.15 12.57 1.47
C ASN A 47 -10.89 11.59 2.42
N ARG A 48 -11.85 10.80 1.91
CA ARG A 48 -12.66 9.84 2.65
C ARG A 48 -12.43 8.43 2.14
N HIS A 49 -12.81 7.46 2.96
CA HIS A 49 -12.78 6.06 2.54
C HIS A 49 -13.85 5.76 1.48
N ALA A 50 -13.49 4.92 0.52
CA ALA A 50 -14.40 4.45 -0.51
C ALA A 50 -14.26 2.93 -0.68
N LEU A 51 -15.33 2.28 -1.13
CA LEU A 51 -15.34 0.85 -1.44
C LEU A 51 -15.74 0.64 -2.90
N VAL A 52 -14.84 0.00 -3.67
CA VAL A 52 -15.13 -0.47 -5.03
C VAL A 52 -15.45 -1.97 -4.96
N ALA A 53 -16.72 -2.31 -4.89
CA ALA A 53 -17.20 -3.69 -4.76
C ALA A 53 -17.80 -4.21 -6.07
N GLY A 54 -17.68 -5.52 -6.30
CA GLY A 54 -18.26 -6.19 -7.48
C GLY A 54 -17.71 -7.62 -7.63
N ALA A 55 -18.39 -8.45 -8.41
CA ALA A 55 -17.93 -9.79 -8.74
C ALA A 55 -16.65 -9.77 -9.61
N THR A 56 -16.04 -10.92 -9.83
CA THR A 56 -14.90 -11.05 -10.74
C THR A 56 -15.30 -10.64 -12.16
N GLY A 57 -14.45 -9.88 -12.84
CA GLY A 57 -14.68 -9.39 -14.21
C GLY A 57 -15.59 -8.17 -14.35
N THR A 58 -16.12 -7.60 -13.25
CA THR A 58 -16.98 -6.40 -13.30
C THR A 58 -16.24 -5.08 -13.49
N GLY A 59 -14.91 -5.09 -13.51
CA GLY A 59 -14.09 -3.89 -13.76
C GLY A 59 -13.59 -3.17 -12.51
N LYS A 60 -13.55 -3.81 -11.34
CA LYS A 60 -13.02 -3.20 -10.10
C LYS A 60 -11.63 -2.62 -10.27
N THR A 61 -10.68 -3.40 -10.79
CA THR A 61 -9.30 -2.96 -11.05
C THR A 61 -9.28 -1.77 -12.02
N ARG A 62 -10.10 -1.80 -13.08
CA ARG A 62 -10.22 -0.68 -14.02
C ARG A 62 -10.76 0.58 -13.36
N THR A 63 -11.65 0.45 -12.39
CA THR A 63 -12.14 1.59 -11.61
C THR A 63 -11.03 2.17 -10.72
N LEU A 64 -10.22 1.31 -10.08
CA LEU A 64 -9.06 1.77 -9.30
C LEU A 64 -8.02 2.48 -10.18
N GLN A 65 -7.72 1.93 -11.38
CA GLN A 65 -6.85 2.59 -12.36
C GLN A 65 -7.40 3.96 -12.75
N LEU A 66 -8.69 4.07 -13.09
CA LEU A 66 -9.34 5.34 -13.43
C LEU A 66 -9.22 6.39 -12.31
N LEU A 67 -9.41 5.96 -11.06
CA LEU A 67 -9.25 6.85 -9.90
C LEU A 67 -7.79 7.31 -9.76
N ALA A 68 -6.82 6.40 -9.89
CA ALA A 68 -5.39 6.71 -9.81
C ALA A 68 -4.96 7.67 -10.94
N GLU A 69 -5.36 7.40 -12.19
CA GLU A 69 -5.12 8.25 -13.34
C GLU A 69 -5.66 9.66 -13.14
N GLY A 70 -6.91 9.77 -12.71
CA GLY A 70 -7.56 11.04 -12.52
C GLY A 70 -6.99 11.84 -11.34
N LEU A 71 -6.60 11.19 -10.25
CA LEU A 71 -5.91 11.83 -9.13
C LEU A 71 -4.53 12.31 -9.54
N SER A 72 -3.75 11.47 -10.23
CA SER A 72 -2.44 11.84 -10.78
C SER A 72 -2.55 13.05 -11.70
N ALA A 73 -3.50 13.03 -12.65
CA ALA A 73 -3.74 14.16 -13.55
C ALA A 73 -4.13 15.45 -12.82
N ALA A 74 -4.76 15.35 -11.65
CA ALA A 74 -5.11 16.47 -10.78
C ALA A 74 -3.95 16.95 -9.87
N GLY A 75 -2.75 16.37 -10.01
CA GLY A 75 -1.57 16.71 -9.20
C GLY A 75 -1.55 16.05 -7.82
N VAL A 76 -2.37 15.03 -7.59
CA VAL A 76 -2.44 14.32 -6.32
C VAL A 76 -1.61 13.03 -6.41
N PRO A 77 -0.57 12.86 -5.57
CA PRO A 77 0.17 11.60 -5.47
C PRO A 77 -0.73 10.46 -5.04
N VAL A 78 -0.47 9.27 -5.56
CA VAL A 78 -1.28 8.07 -5.29
C VAL A 78 -0.37 6.93 -4.86
N PHE A 79 -0.74 6.23 -3.80
CA PHE A 79 -0.10 4.97 -3.40
C PHE A 79 -1.06 3.80 -3.66
N LEU A 80 -0.56 2.76 -4.33
CA LEU A 80 -1.31 1.55 -4.67
C LEU A 80 -0.56 0.31 -4.18
N ALA A 81 -1.28 -0.62 -3.57
CA ALA A 81 -0.77 -1.97 -3.29
C ALA A 81 -1.30 -2.93 -4.37
N ASP A 82 -0.42 -3.41 -5.25
CA ASP A 82 -0.78 -4.31 -6.35
C ASP A 82 -0.49 -5.77 -5.97
N VAL A 83 -1.54 -6.44 -5.54
CA VAL A 83 -1.47 -7.86 -5.11
C VAL A 83 -1.42 -8.82 -6.30
N LYS A 84 -1.85 -8.39 -7.48
CA LYS A 84 -1.99 -9.26 -8.67
C LYS A 84 -1.08 -8.90 -9.83
N GLY A 85 -0.37 -7.77 -9.76
CA GLY A 85 0.46 -7.26 -10.85
C GLY A 85 -0.35 -6.73 -12.05
N ASP A 86 -1.60 -6.28 -11.83
CA ASP A 86 -2.46 -5.81 -12.91
C ASP A 86 -2.61 -4.28 -12.98
N LEU A 87 -1.92 -3.54 -12.10
CA LEU A 87 -1.93 -2.07 -12.05
C LEU A 87 -0.76 -1.41 -12.77
N THR A 88 0.34 -2.13 -13.04
CA THR A 88 1.55 -1.62 -13.73
C THR A 88 1.29 -1.06 -15.13
N GLY A 89 0.21 -1.50 -15.78
CA GLY A 89 -0.21 -0.98 -17.08
C GLY A 89 -0.48 0.54 -17.12
N LEU A 90 -0.52 1.23 -15.98
CA LEU A 90 -0.62 2.69 -15.90
C LEU A 90 0.62 3.43 -16.46
N ALA A 91 1.77 2.75 -16.55
CA ALA A 91 3.00 3.30 -17.12
C ALA A 91 2.92 3.50 -18.65
N GLU A 92 2.05 2.75 -19.32
CA GLU A 92 1.97 2.71 -20.77
C GLU A 92 0.70 3.38 -21.29
N ALA A 93 0.83 4.12 -22.38
CA ALA A 93 -0.33 4.72 -23.03
C ALA A 93 -1.23 3.65 -23.66
N GLY A 94 -2.49 3.61 -23.25
CA GLY A 94 -3.47 2.68 -23.81
C GLY A 94 -3.69 2.92 -25.32
N ALA A 95 -3.77 1.84 -26.10
CA ALA A 95 -4.14 1.90 -27.50
C ALA A 95 -5.66 1.85 -27.71
N SER A 96 -6.18 2.60 -28.66
CA SER A 96 -7.58 2.54 -29.05
C SER A 96 -7.87 1.24 -29.81
N ASN A 97 -9.09 0.75 -29.68
CA ASN A 97 -9.65 -0.36 -30.47
C ASN A 97 -11.13 -0.09 -30.78
N ASP A 98 -11.75 -0.93 -31.61
CA ASP A 98 -13.13 -0.74 -32.07
C ASP A 98 -14.13 -0.69 -30.90
N LYS A 99 -13.88 -1.45 -29.81
CA LYS A 99 -14.75 -1.43 -28.62
C LYS A 99 -14.64 -0.11 -27.86
N ILE A 100 -13.43 0.41 -27.73
CA ILE A 100 -13.17 1.72 -27.10
C ILE A 100 -13.78 2.82 -27.96
N ALA A 101 -13.54 2.81 -29.27
CA ALA A 101 -14.11 3.78 -30.22
C ALA A 101 -15.63 3.81 -30.17
N SER A 102 -16.28 2.66 -30.21
CA SER A 102 -17.74 2.52 -30.07
C SER A 102 -18.26 3.08 -28.75
N ARG A 103 -17.56 2.79 -27.63
CA ARG A 103 -17.93 3.28 -26.32
C ARG A 103 -17.78 4.80 -26.23
N ILE A 104 -16.69 5.38 -26.75
CA ILE A 104 -16.48 6.82 -26.81
C ILE A 104 -17.62 7.50 -27.59
N ALA A 105 -17.99 6.95 -28.75
CA ALA A 105 -19.07 7.48 -29.57
C ALA A 105 -20.43 7.46 -28.85
N SER A 106 -20.71 6.41 -28.08
CA SER A 106 -21.97 6.26 -27.35
C SER A 106 -22.06 7.13 -26.10
N THR A 107 -20.95 7.29 -25.36
CA THR A 107 -20.89 8.02 -24.09
C THR A 107 -20.58 9.50 -24.27
N GLY A 108 -19.92 9.87 -25.38
CA GLY A 108 -19.44 11.23 -25.63
C GLY A 108 -18.23 11.61 -24.76
N GLN A 109 -17.48 10.63 -24.28
CA GLN A 109 -16.23 10.88 -23.53
C GLN A 109 -15.10 11.28 -24.49
N ASP A 110 -14.23 12.17 -24.07
CA ASP A 110 -12.97 12.49 -24.76
C ASP A 110 -11.87 11.59 -24.14
N TRP A 111 -11.74 10.37 -24.69
CA TRP A 111 -10.71 9.44 -24.23
C TRP A 111 -9.47 9.51 -25.14
N LYS A 112 -8.32 9.59 -24.52
CA LYS A 112 -7.00 9.46 -25.18
C LYS A 112 -6.13 8.54 -24.34
N GLY A 113 -5.41 7.63 -24.99
CA GLY A 113 -4.39 6.84 -24.30
C GLY A 113 -3.30 7.76 -23.76
N GLN A 114 -3.01 7.63 -22.49
CA GLN A 114 -2.00 8.40 -21.76
C GLN A 114 -1.16 7.48 -20.90
N SER A 115 0.11 7.80 -20.73
CA SER A 115 0.98 7.24 -19.72
C SER A 115 1.00 8.15 -18.50
N PHE A 116 1.19 7.57 -17.32
CA PHE A 116 1.24 8.30 -16.06
C PHE A 116 2.62 8.13 -15.39
N PRO A 117 3.07 9.12 -14.60
CA PRO A 117 4.30 8.99 -13.83
C PRO A 117 4.10 7.93 -12.75
N ILE A 118 4.66 6.75 -12.95
CA ILE A 118 4.58 5.64 -12.01
C ILE A 118 5.97 5.28 -11.50
N GLU A 119 6.05 4.95 -10.22
CA GLU A 119 7.21 4.34 -9.59
C GLU A 119 6.83 2.99 -9.01
N LEU A 120 7.63 1.99 -9.32
CA LEU A 120 7.41 0.63 -8.85
C LEU A 120 8.26 0.36 -7.62
N PHE A 121 7.63 -0.18 -6.60
CA PHE A 121 8.24 -0.59 -5.34
C PHE A 121 8.05 -2.09 -5.13
N ASN A 122 8.98 -2.71 -4.39
CA ASN A 122 8.86 -4.08 -3.91
C ASN A 122 9.32 -4.17 -2.44
N LEU A 123 9.14 -5.31 -1.79
CA LEU A 123 9.54 -5.50 -0.39
C LEU A 123 10.95 -6.04 -0.22
N GLY A 124 11.78 -5.98 -1.27
CA GLY A 124 13.12 -6.54 -1.25
C GLY A 124 13.12 -8.09 -1.32
N GLY A 125 14.26 -8.66 -1.71
CA GLY A 125 14.45 -10.11 -1.75
C GLY A 125 13.67 -10.88 -2.83
N SER A 126 12.81 -10.21 -3.57
CA SER A 126 12.15 -10.81 -4.72
C SER A 126 13.03 -10.63 -5.96
N ASP A 127 13.93 -11.57 -6.21
CA ASP A 127 14.34 -11.89 -7.56
C ASP A 127 13.12 -12.52 -8.26
N SER A 128 12.07 -11.71 -8.45
CA SER A 128 10.89 -12.18 -9.14
C SER A 128 11.28 -12.45 -10.57
N GLY A 129 11.26 -13.71 -10.96
CA GLY A 129 11.43 -14.12 -12.35
C GLY A 129 10.39 -13.51 -13.30
N ALA A 130 9.50 -12.66 -12.80
CA ALA A 130 8.51 -11.88 -13.52
C ALA A 130 9.08 -10.58 -14.14
N GLY A 131 10.34 -10.21 -13.88
CA GLY A 131 11.02 -9.11 -14.59
C GLY A 131 10.61 -7.70 -14.21
N ILE A 132 9.78 -7.50 -13.19
CA ILE A 132 9.43 -6.17 -12.70
C ILE A 132 10.40 -5.80 -11.58
N SER A 133 11.42 -5.02 -11.91
CA SER A 133 12.38 -4.47 -10.95
C SER A 133 11.81 -3.18 -10.36
N GLY A 134 11.38 -3.22 -9.08
CA GLY A 134 10.99 -2.03 -8.33
C GLY A 134 12.07 -1.60 -7.33
N THR A 135 11.92 -0.39 -6.80
CA THR A 135 12.74 0.07 -5.68
C THR A 135 12.32 -0.67 -4.40
N PRO A 136 13.24 -1.32 -3.67
CA PRO A 136 12.87 -1.98 -2.43
C PRO A 136 12.42 -0.98 -1.36
N ILE A 137 11.24 -1.21 -0.79
CA ILE A 137 10.78 -0.52 0.41
C ILE A 137 11.35 -1.25 1.62
N ARG A 138 12.01 -0.50 2.51
CA ARG A 138 12.57 -1.01 3.75
C ARG A 138 12.15 -0.12 4.93
N THR A 139 12.22 -0.68 6.12
CA THR A 139 12.05 0.06 7.37
C THR A 139 13.06 -0.42 8.39
N THR A 140 13.42 0.44 9.34
CA THR A 140 14.20 -0.01 10.48
C THR A 140 13.31 -0.71 11.50
N VAL A 141 13.87 -1.60 12.29
CA VAL A 141 13.16 -2.25 13.39
C VAL A 141 12.69 -1.22 14.41
N THR A 142 13.49 -0.18 14.67
CA THR A 142 13.12 0.94 15.56
C THR A 142 11.88 1.68 15.06
N GLU A 143 11.81 2.03 13.77
CA GLU A 143 10.67 2.75 13.18
C GLU A 143 9.41 1.89 13.10
N PHE A 144 9.56 0.61 12.80
CA PHE A 144 8.44 -0.33 12.77
C PHE A 144 7.82 -0.51 14.16
N GLY A 145 8.65 -0.53 15.17
CA GLY A 145 8.29 -0.53 16.57
C GLY A 145 7.81 -1.87 17.14
N PRO A 146 7.80 -2.00 18.47
CA PRO A 146 7.54 -3.28 19.14
C PRO A 146 6.08 -3.74 19.01
N ILE A 147 5.11 -2.82 18.88
CA ILE A 147 3.68 -3.17 18.82
C ILE A 147 3.36 -3.89 17.50
N LEU A 148 3.81 -3.35 16.38
CA LEU A 148 3.59 -4.00 15.09
C LEU A 148 4.43 -5.27 14.97
N LEU A 149 5.70 -5.21 15.39
CA LEU A 149 6.59 -6.36 15.32
C LEU A 149 6.10 -7.53 16.17
N SER A 150 5.53 -7.29 17.36
CA SER A 150 4.95 -8.37 18.18
C SER A 150 3.79 -9.09 17.49
N ARG A 151 2.98 -8.37 16.73
CA ARG A 151 1.90 -8.96 15.92
C ARG A 151 2.43 -9.80 14.76
N VAL A 152 3.43 -9.28 14.06
CA VAL A 152 4.12 -10.00 12.97
C VAL A 152 4.73 -11.30 13.46
N LEU A 153 5.40 -11.27 14.63
CA LEU A 153 6.00 -12.42 15.25
C LEU A 153 4.98 -13.35 15.93
N GLY A 154 3.69 -13.03 15.91
CA GLY A 154 2.65 -13.84 16.53
C GLY A 154 2.78 -13.98 18.06
N LEU A 155 3.36 -12.98 18.72
CA LEU A 155 3.63 -13.01 20.16
C LEU A 155 2.34 -12.85 20.99
N ASN A 156 2.23 -13.58 22.09
CA ASN A 156 1.19 -13.34 23.08
C ASN A 156 1.49 -12.08 23.94
N ASP A 157 0.54 -11.65 24.78
CA ASP A 157 0.65 -10.41 25.55
C ASP A 157 1.90 -10.36 26.45
N THR A 158 2.29 -11.47 27.07
CA THR A 158 3.49 -11.57 27.90
C THR A 158 4.75 -11.39 27.08
N GLN A 159 4.82 -12.03 25.92
CA GLN A 159 5.96 -11.97 25.00
C GLN A 159 6.03 -10.58 24.33
N ALA A 160 4.89 -10.00 23.95
CA ALA A 160 4.80 -8.65 23.42
C ALA A 160 5.29 -7.60 24.43
N SER A 161 4.89 -7.73 25.70
CA SER A 161 5.38 -6.87 26.80
C SER A 161 6.89 -7.02 27.00
N ALA A 162 7.42 -8.24 26.91
CA ALA A 162 8.86 -8.48 26.98
C ALA A 162 9.60 -7.85 25.80
N LEU A 163 9.06 -7.93 24.57
CA LEU A 163 9.63 -7.26 23.41
C LEU A 163 9.64 -5.73 23.59
N GLN A 164 8.57 -5.15 24.14
CA GLN A 164 8.52 -3.73 24.47
C GLN A 164 9.60 -3.30 25.48
N LEU A 165 9.90 -4.13 26.46
CA LEU A 165 11.01 -3.86 27.41
C LEU A 165 12.37 -3.83 26.70
N VAL A 166 12.59 -4.73 25.76
CA VAL A 166 13.81 -4.77 24.93
C VAL A 166 13.97 -3.47 24.12
N PHE A 167 12.91 -3.03 23.46
CA PHE A 167 12.93 -1.76 22.73
C PHE A 167 13.15 -0.55 23.64
N HIS A 168 12.47 -0.52 24.80
CA HIS A 168 12.65 0.55 25.79
C HIS A 168 14.10 0.62 26.29
N TRP A 169 14.71 -0.54 26.56
CA TRP A 169 16.10 -0.58 26.96
C TRP A 169 17.01 -0.05 25.84
N ALA A 170 16.86 -0.54 24.60
CA ALA A 170 17.67 -0.08 23.47
C ALA A 170 17.57 1.43 23.29
N ASP A 171 16.34 1.98 23.34
CA ASP A 171 16.08 3.41 23.24
C ASP A 171 16.77 4.21 24.38
N SER A 172 16.67 3.70 25.63
CA SER A 172 17.34 4.33 26.78
C SER A 172 18.87 4.36 26.69
N GLN A 173 19.44 3.42 25.94
CA GLN A 173 20.88 3.36 25.65
C GLN A 173 21.27 4.14 24.37
N GLY A 174 20.29 4.74 23.67
CA GLY A 174 20.52 5.43 22.40
C GLY A 174 20.89 4.48 21.26
N LEU A 175 20.50 3.20 21.35
CA LEU A 175 20.76 2.18 20.33
C LEU A 175 19.62 2.12 19.35
N ALA A 176 19.88 2.47 18.08
CA ALA A 176 18.97 2.24 17.00
C ALA A 176 19.01 0.76 16.59
N LEU A 177 17.86 0.12 16.54
CA LEU A 177 17.71 -1.23 15.99
C LEU A 177 17.42 -1.09 14.49
N LEU A 178 18.44 -1.26 13.66
CA LEU A 178 18.31 -1.04 12.22
C LEU A 178 17.72 -2.24 11.53
N ASP A 179 18.13 -3.44 11.91
CA ASP A 179 17.66 -4.68 11.30
C ASP A 179 17.33 -5.76 12.36
N LEU A 180 16.95 -6.95 11.89
CA LEU A 180 16.59 -8.07 12.79
C LEU A 180 17.81 -8.61 13.55
N LYS A 181 19.03 -8.46 13.02
CA LYS A 181 20.27 -8.91 13.67
C LYS A 181 20.59 -8.04 14.89
N ASP A 182 20.36 -6.73 14.78
CA ASP A 182 20.49 -5.81 15.91
C ASP A 182 19.52 -6.18 17.03
N LEU A 183 18.24 -6.39 16.68
CA LEU A 183 17.26 -6.81 17.67
C LEU A 183 17.64 -8.14 18.32
N ARG A 184 18.06 -9.12 17.54
CA ARG A 184 18.53 -10.41 18.05
C ARG A 184 19.70 -10.23 19.01
N ALA A 185 20.71 -9.43 18.63
CA ALA A 185 21.89 -9.16 19.45
C ALA A 185 21.52 -8.52 20.80
N VAL A 186 20.57 -7.59 20.81
CA VAL A 186 20.10 -6.95 22.04
C VAL A 186 19.33 -7.93 22.91
N VAL A 187 18.43 -8.74 22.35
CA VAL A 187 17.72 -9.78 23.11
C VAL A 187 18.73 -10.77 23.71
N ASP A 188 19.71 -11.22 22.94
CA ASP A 188 20.75 -12.14 23.40
C ASP A 188 21.60 -11.53 24.51
N TYR A 189 22.05 -10.28 24.34
CA TYR A 189 22.79 -9.55 25.38
C TYR A 189 22.02 -9.49 26.69
N LEU A 190 20.78 -9.04 26.65
CA LEU A 190 19.95 -8.84 27.84
C LEU A 190 19.60 -10.14 28.57
N THR A 191 19.52 -11.26 27.87
CA THR A 191 19.05 -12.52 28.45
C THR A 191 20.13 -13.55 28.69
N ASN A 192 21.29 -13.47 28.01
CA ASN A 192 22.33 -14.47 28.06
C ASN A 192 23.65 -13.96 28.66
N THR A 193 23.84 -12.64 28.85
CA THR A 193 25.00 -12.09 29.57
C THR A 193 24.67 -11.75 31.02
N GLU A 194 25.66 -11.81 31.92
CA GLU A 194 25.45 -11.41 33.33
C GLU A 194 25.10 -9.92 33.46
N ALA A 195 25.81 -9.06 32.72
CA ALA A 195 25.56 -7.63 32.72
C ALA A 195 24.14 -7.29 32.23
N GLY A 196 23.75 -7.84 31.07
CA GLY A 196 22.42 -7.62 30.51
C GLY A 196 21.29 -8.12 31.40
N LYS A 197 21.46 -9.26 32.07
CA LYS A 197 20.49 -9.77 33.06
C LYS A 197 20.28 -8.83 34.24
N GLU A 198 21.36 -8.23 34.76
CA GLU A 198 21.26 -7.26 35.83
C GLU A 198 20.52 -5.99 35.37
N GLU A 199 20.85 -5.48 34.18
CA GLU A 199 20.14 -4.32 33.59
C GLU A 199 18.66 -4.64 33.36
N LEU A 200 18.35 -5.82 32.81
CA LEU A 200 16.98 -6.25 32.55
C LEU A 200 16.13 -6.37 33.82
N LYS A 201 16.73 -6.80 34.94
CA LYS A 201 16.04 -6.85 36.24
C LYS A 201 15.56 -5.48 36.71
N THR A 202 16.30 -4.41 36.41
CA THR A 202 15.94 -3.05 36.83
C THR A 202 14.68 -2.51 36.15
N ILE A 203 14.34 -3.04 34.97
CA ILE A 203 13.22 -2.58 34.16
C ILE A 203 12.03 -3.56 34.12
N GLY A 204 12.10 -4.68 34.86
CA GLY A 204 10.98 -5.62 34.98
C GLY A 204 11.31 -7.09 34.71
N GLY A 205 12.45 -7.36 34.09
CA GLY A 205 12.90 -8.73 33.81
C GLY A 205 12.17 -9.39 32.64
N VAL A 206 12.84 -10.32 32.00
CA VAL A 206 12.27 -11.21 30.97
C VAL A 206 12.73 -12.63 31.28
N SER A 207 11.80 -13.59 31.29
CA SER A 207 12.17 -14.98 31.51
C SER A 207 12.95 -15.55 30.32
N ALA A 208 13.87 -16.49 30.58
CA ALA A 208 14.62 -17.18 29.52
C ALA A 208 13.68 -17.91 28.55
N ALA A 209 12.55 -18.43 29.02
CA ALA A 209 11.55 -19.07 28.18
C ALA A 209 10.91 -18.08 27.20
N THR A 210 10.53 -16.88 27.68
CA THR A 210 9.97 -15.80 26.86
C THR A 210 10.98 -15.31 25.83
N ALA A 211 12.22 -15.05 26.24
CA ALA A 211 13.31 -14.66 25.33
C ALA A 211 13.55 -15.69 24.24
N GLY A 212 13.55 -16.98 24.63
CA GLY A 212 13.72 -18.08 23.68
C GLY A 212 12.59 -18.17 22.64
N VAL A 213 11.35 -17.77 22.96
CA VAL A 213 10.27 -17.65 21.97
C VAL A 213 10.57 -16.51 21.02
N ILE A 214 10.85 -15.32 21.55
CA ILE A 214 11.14 -14.13 20.72
C ILE A 214 12.28 -14.40 19.74
N LEU A 215 13.38 -14.99 20.19
CA LEU A 215 14.52 -15.33 19.33
C LEU A 215 14.16 -16.34 18.23
N ARG A 216 13.30 -17.33 18.51
CA ARG A 216 12.85 -18.29 17.49
C ARG A 216 11.97 -17.64 16.43
N GLU A 217 11.05 -16.75 16.85
CA GLU A 217 10.17 -16.05 15.91
C GLU A 217 10.95 -15.04 15.05
N ILE A 218 11.96 -14.36 15.61
CA ILE A 218 12.88 -13.53 14.82
C ILE A 218 13.60 -14.39 13.78
N ALA A 219 14.15 -15.54 14.18
CA ALA A 219 14.83 -16.44 13.26
C ALA A 219 13.90 -16.99 12.15
N ALA A 220 12.63 -17.26 12.49
CA ALA A 220 11.61 -17.67 11.52
C ALA A 220 11.30 -16.56 10.52
N LEU A 221 11.19 -15.31 10.98
CA LEU A 221 10.98 -14.15 10.12
C LEU A 221 12.18 -13.90 9.20
N GLU A 222 13.42 -14.01 9.70
CA GLU A 222 14.63 -13.94 8.89
C GLU A 222 14.64 -15.02 7.80
N ALA A 223 14.35 -16.27 8.16
CA ALA A 223 14.27 -17.37 7.22
C ALA A 223 13.17 -17.20 6.15
N ALA A 224 12.11 -16.48 6.49
CA ALA A 224 11.03 -16.11 5.55
C ALA A 224 11.40 -14.92 4.64
N GLY A 225 12.61 -14.36 4.74
CA GLY A 225 13.06 -13.23 3.92
C GLY A 225 12.87 -11.84 4.57
N GLY A 226 12.52 -11.78 5.86
CA GLY A 226 12.34 -10.52 6.60
C GLY A 226 13.57 -9.61 6.59
N GLU A 227 14.78 -10.17 6.42
CA GLU A 227 16.02 -9.39 6.30
C GLU A 227 16.03 -8.44 5.09
N ALA A 228 15.29 -8.74 4.03
CA ALA A 228 15.19 -7.87 2.87
C ALA A 228 14.34 -6.62 3.15
N PHE A 229 13.36 -6.75 4.05
CA PHE A 229 12.44 -5.68 4.42
C PHE A 229 12.98 -4.80 5.57
N PHE A 230 13.62 -5.40 6.59
CA PHE A 230 14.18 -4.64 7.69
C PHE A 230 15.62 -4.17 7.41
N GLY A 231 15.85 -2.87 7.55
CA GLY A 231 17.16 -2.23 7.38
C GLY A 231 17.10 -0.87 6.68
N GLU A 232 18.27 -0.32 6.44
CA GLU A 232 18.42 0.96 5.73
C GLU A 232 18.66 0.76 4.22
N PRO A 233 18.33 1.79 3.40
CA PRO A 233 17.64 3.02 3.77
C PRO A 233 16.15 2.77 4.05
N ALA A 234 15.63 3.35 5.15
CA ALA A 234 14.21 3.29 5.44
C ALA A 234 13.41 4.17 4.47
N LEU A 235 12.19 3.75 4.13
CA LEU A 235 11.28 4.55 3.30
C LEU A 235 10.90 5.84 4.03
N ASP A 236 11.15 6.97 3.41
CA ASP A 236 10.55 8.23 3.84
C ASP A 236 9.17 8.36 3.19
N VAL A 237 8.11 8.46 3.99
CA VAL A 237 6.74 8.60 3.48
C VAL A 237 6.58 9.82 2.56
N ARG A 238 7.45 10.85 2.70
CA ARG A 238 7.48 12.01 1.82
C ARG A 238 7.84 11.65 0.38
N ASP A 239 8.59 10.56 0.17
CA ASP A 239 8.91 10.07 -1.17
C ASP A 239 7.69 9.58 -1.93
N LEU A 240 6.64 9.14 -1.21
CA LEU A 240 5.35 8.77 -1.80
C LEU A 240 4.45 9.98 -2.10
N MET A 241 4.84 11.19 -1.68
CA MET A 241 4.04 12.42 -1.80
C MET A 241 4.56 13.35 -2.89
N ARG A 242 5.33 12.82 -3.87
CA ARG A 242 5.97 13.61 -4.90
C ARG A 242 5.05 13.89 -6.08
N VAL A 243 5.33 15.00 -6.74
CA VAL A 243 4.68 15.44 -7.97
C VAL A 243 5.76 15.49 -9.07
N SER A 244 5.43 15.03 -10.26
CA SER A 244 6.34 15.05 -11.42
C SER A 244 6.51 16.49 -11.96
N PRO A 245 7.59 16.75 -12.75
CA PRO A 245 7.84 18.10 -13.25
C PRO A 245 6.73 18.69 -14.12
N ASP A 246 5.88 17.86 -14.71
CA ASP A 246 4.71 18.29 -15.49
C ASP A 246 3.46 18.57 -14.64
N GLY A 247 3.59 18.50 -13.31
CA GLY A 247 2.53 18.81 -12.35
C GLY A 247 1.59 17.65 -12.01
N ARG A 248 1.83 16.45 -12.56
CA ARG A 248 1.02 15.25 -12.22
C ARG A 248 1.52 14.60 -10.93
N GLY A 249 0.61 14.08 -10.12
CA GLY A 249 0.96 13.26 -8.95
C GLY A 249 1.64 11.97 -9.36
N ILE A 250 2.75 11.60 -8.68
CA ILE A 250 3.40 10.32 -8.93
C ILE A 250 2.53 9.20 -8.36
N ILE A 251 2.37 8.13 -9.14
CA ILE A 251 1.68 6.91 -8.72
C ILE A 251 2.75 5.93 -8.22
N SER A 252 2.80 5.72 -6.92
CA SER A 252 3.68 4.74 -6.29
C SER A 252 2.95 3.41 -6.19
N ALA A 253 3.38 2.43 -6.98
CA ALA A 253 2.78 1.10 -7.01
C ALA A 253 3.70 0.09 -6.32
N LEU A 254 3.21 -0.51 -5.23
CA LEU A 254 3.91 -1.56 -4.53
C LEU A 254 3.48 -2.92 -5.06
N GLU A 255 4.41 -3.63 -5.67
CA GLU A 255 4.23 -4.97 -6.20
C GLU A 255 4.30 -6.01 -5.09
N LEU A 256 3.20 -6.71 -4.87
CA LEU A 256 3.04 -7.73 -3.82
C LEU A 256 2.78 -9.13 -4.38
N ALA A 257 2.77 -9.30 -5.71
CA ALA A 257 2.40 -10.56 -6.35
C ALA A 257 3.30 -11.72 -5.89
N ASP A 258 4.60 -11.48 -5.73
CA ASP A 258 5.59 -12.50 -5.40
C ASP A 258 5.55 -12.95 -3.94
N ILE A 259 5.07 -12.11 -3.03
CA ILE A 259 5.01 -12.41 -1.59
C ILE A 259 3.64 -12.91 -1.14
N GLN A 260 2.67 -13.02 -2.05
CA GLN A 260 1.30 -13.47 -1.71
C GLN A 260 1.29 -14.86 -1.07
N SER A 261 2.25 -15.72 -1.41
CA SER A 261 2.45 -17.05 -0.80
C SER A 261 3.16 -17.00 0.57
N GLN A 262 3.75 -15.85 0.93
CA GLN A 262 4.49 -15.64 2.17
C GLN A 262 3.63 -14.84 3.17
N GLY A 263 2.62 -15.49 3.74
CA GLY A 263 1.57 -14.83 4.54
C GLY A 263 2.09 -13.94 5.66
N THR A 264 3.20 -14.28 6.31
CA THR A 264 3.79 -13.49 7.39
C THR A 264 4.35 -12.16 6.85
N LEU A 265 5.15 -12.19 5.78
CA LEU A 265 5.70 -10.97 5.15
C LEU A 265 4.60 -10.08 4.58
N PHE A 266 3.61 -10.69 3.92
CA PHE A 266 2.47 -9.96 3.40
C PHE A 266 1.69 -9.24 4.50
N SER A 267 1.43 -9.92 5.62
CA SER A 267 0.76 -9.32 6.78
C SER A 267 1.60 -8.23 7.44
N THR A 268 2.92 -8.43 7.53
CA THR A 268 3.88 -7.45 8.08
C THR A 268 3.78 -6.13 7.34
N PHE A 269 3.75 -6.19 6.02
CA PHE A 269 3.70 -4.98 5.21
C PHE A 269 2.36 -4.25 5.32
N LEU A 270 1.25 -4.97 5.42
CA LEU A 270 -0.09 -4.37 5.49
C LEU A 270 -0.38 -3.69 6.85
N MET A 271 0.45 -3.89 7.86
CA MET A 271 0.33 -3.26 9.18
C MET A 271 1.05 -1.92 9.25
#